data_fce6960b2ef23748d4226605d97a4af5
#
_entry.id   fce6960b2ef23748d4226605d97a4af5
#
_cell.length_a   1.000
_cell.length_b   1.000
_cell.length_c   1.000
_cell.angle_alpha   90.00
_cell.angle_beta   90.00
_cell.angle_gamma   90.00
#
_symmetry.space_group_name_H-M   'P 1'
#
loop_
_entity.id
_entity.type
_entity.pdbx_description
1 polymer ?
#
loop_
_entity_poly.entity_id
_entity_poly.type
_entity_poly.pdbx_seq_one_letter_code
_entity_poly.pdbx_strand_id
1 'polypeptide(L)'
;FLSKNTLPNFPSFIEATHHGPTALKSPVLFAEIGSTDTEYANQDAGELMARCLLEVCKEWKYKRKAVDADRVAIGFGGTHYCQKFTKLMLDSNFEFPYIFSKYGLPEANSLTIRQAIEKSLEPVEIALIEKKSMNAQTRDQLIASLKEVGLNYEMV
;
A
#
# COMPACT_ATOMS: atom_id res chain seq x y z
N PHE A 1 -7.90 -8.65 -6.53
CA PHE A 1 -7.49 -9.62 -5.50
C PHE A 1 -8.31 -9.44 -4.23
N LEU A 2 -8.13 -8.35 -3.47
CA LEU A 2 -8.83 -8.12 -2.21
C LEU A 2 -10.36 -8.21 -2.32
N SER A 3 -10.93 -7.68 -3.41
CA SER A 3 -12.37 -7.71 -3.68
C SER A 3 -12.93 -9.09 -4.02
N LYS A 4 -12.08 -10.06 -4.36
CA LYS A 4 -12.48 -11.44 -4.70
C LYS A 4 -12.40 -12.41 -3.53
N ASN A 5 -11.96 -11.95 -2.36
CA ASN A 5 -11.91 -12.81 -1.18
C ASN A 5 -13.30 -13.07 -0.64
N THR A 6 -13.71 -14.32 -0.66
CA THR A 6 -15.03 -14.79 -0.17
C THR A 6 -14.89 -15.73 1.03
N LEU A 7 -13.68 -15.89 1.58
CA LEU A 7 -13.46 -16.78 2.72
C LEU A 7 -14.06 -16.17 4.00
N PRO A 8 -14.97 -16.86 4.68
CA PRO A 8 -15.54 -16.38 5.93
C PRO A 8 -14.46 -16.27 7.01
N ASN A 9 -14.50 -15.20 7.79
CA ASN A 9 -13.53 -14.92 8.86
C ASN A 9 -12.05 -14.76 8.42
N PHE A 10 -11.82 -14.53 7.13
CA PHE A 10 -10.50 -14.32 6.56
C PHE A 10 -10.44 -12.96 5.87
N PRO A 11 -10.38 -11.85 6.62
CA PRO A 11 -10.37 -10.52 6.04
C PRO A 11 -9.08 -10.30 5.23
N SER A 12 -9.19 -9.51 4.16
CA SER A 12 -8.05 -9.13 3.32
C SER A 12 -7.76 -7.64 3.49
N PHE A 13 -6.47 -7.31 3.61
CA PHE A 13 -6.01 -5.94 3.77
C PHE A 13 -4.80 -5.68 2.88
N ILE A 14 -4.59 -4.41 2.52
CA ILE A 14 -3.25 -3.98 2.13
C ILE A 14 -2.45 -3.70 3.40
N GLU A 15 -1.17 -4.05 3.36
CA GLU A 15 -0.25 -3.79 4.44
C GLU A 15 0.58 -2.54 4.17
N ALA A 16 1.01 -1.88 5.24
CA ALA A 16 2.00 -0.81 5.13
C ALA A 16 3.30 -1.38 4.56
N THR A 17 4.01 -0.58 3.78
CA THR A 17 5.30 -0.97 3.22
C THR A 17 6.33 -1.10 4.35
N HIS A 18 6.81 -2.32 4.61
CA HIS A 18 7.73 -2.60 5.72
C HIS A 18 8.77 -3.68 5.38
N HIS A 19 8.63 -4.37 4.25
CA HIS A 19 9.60 -5.35 3.80
C HIS A 19 10.71 -4.73 2.94
N GLY A 20 11.90 -5.31 3.01
CA GLY A 20 13.01 -5.09 2.09
C GLY A 20 13.19 -6.28 1.14
N PRO A 21 14.15 -6.21 0.22
CA PRO A 21 15.15 -5.15 0.05
C PRO A 21 14.63 -3.93 -0.71
N THR A 22 15.09 -2.73 -0.32
CA THR A 22 14.68 -1.46 -0.93
C THR A 22 15.50 -1.08 -2.16
N ALA A 23 16.60 -1.78 -2.43
CA ALA A 23 17.53 -1.48 -3.53
C ALA A 23 17.17 -2.14 -4.87
N LEU A 24 16.09 -2.91 -4.93
CA LEU A 24 15.67 -3.59 -6.16
C LEU A 24 15.20 -2.59 -7.22
N LYS A 25 15.54 -2.89 -8.48
CA LYS A 25 15.09 -2.14 -9.65
C LYS A 25 13.75 -2.64 -10.22
N SER A 26 13.37 -3.86 -9.84
CA SER A 26 12.10 -4.47 -10.26
C SER A 26 11.03 -4.21 -9.21
N PRO A 27 9.78 -4.01 -9.61
CA PRO A 27 8.65 -3.97 -8.69
C PRO A 27 8.58 -5.24 -7.85
N VAL A 28 8.19 -5.10 -6.60
CA VAL A 28 8.06 -6.19 -5.64
C VAL A 28 6.68 -6.14 -5.01
N LEU A 29 6.03 -7.28 -4.94
CA LEU A 29 4.77 -7.47 -4.24
C LEU A 29 4.97 -8.58 -3.20
N PHE A 30 4.54 -8.33 -1.98
CA PHE A 30 4.38 -9.34 -0.95
C PHE A 30 2.90 -9.72 -0.86
N ALA A 31 2.64 -11.01 -0.72
CA ALA A 31 1.31 -11.53 -0.48
C ALA A 31 1.43 -12.59 0.62
N GLU A 32 0.70 -12.39 1.70
CA GLU A 32 0.87 -13.17 2.92
C GLU A 32 -0.46 -13.75 3.38
N ILE A 33 -0.41 -14.95 3.96
CA ILE A 33 -1.49 -15.55 4.71
C ILE A 33 -1.05 -15.51 6.17
N GLY A 34 -1.87 -15.00 7.05
CA GLY A 34 -1.48 -14.90 8.45
C GLY A 34 -2.68 -14.95 9.39
N SER A 35 -2.46 -14.93 10.69
CA SER A 35 -1.17 -14.66 11.32
C SER A 35 -0.80 -15.72 12.37
N THR A 36 -1.53 -16.81 12.44
CA THR A 36 -1.25 -17.93 13.35
C THR A 36 -1.12 -19.23 12.58
N ASP A 37 -0.66 -20.29 13.26
CA ASP A 37 -0.52 -21.63 12.66
C ASP A 37 -1.84 -22.14 12.06
N THR A 38 -2.97 -21.73 12.61
CA THR A 38 -4.30 -22.09 12.07
C THR A 38 -4.55 -21.47 10.69
N GLU A 39 -4.25 -20.19 10.52
CA GLU A 39 -4.40 -19.52 9.23
C GLU A 39 -3.38 -20.01 8.22
N TYR A 40 -2.12 -20.27 8.64
CA TYR A 40 -1.08 -20.81 7.76
C TYR A 40 -1.43 -22.21 7.25
N ALA A 41 -2.11 -23.02 8.06
CA ALA A 41 -2.52 -24.38 7.69
C ALA A 41 -3.84 -24.42 6.90
N ASN A 42 -4.51 -23.28 6.68
CA ASN A 42 -5.80 -23.22 6.00
C ASN A 42 -5.63 -23.46 4.48
N GLN A 43 -6.14 -24.62 4.02
CA GLN A 43 -5.99 -25.02 2.62
C GLN A 43 -6.77 -24.10 1.66
N ASP A 44 -7.95 -23.65 2.04
CA ASP A 44 -8.76 -22.76 1.19
C ASP A 44 -8.09 -21.39 1.01
N ALA A 45 -7.47 -20.87 2.09
CA ALA A 45 -6.66 -19.64 2.01
C ALA A 45 -5.43 -19.83 1.11
N GLY A 46 -4.75 -20.97 1.23
CA GLY A 46 -3.63 -21.35 0.36
C GLY A 46 -4.04 -21.44 -1.11
N GLU A 47 -5.17 -22.07 -1.41
CA GLU A 47 -5.69 -22.18 -2.78
C GLU A 47 -6.08 -20.80 -3.34
N LEU A 48 -6.78 -19.98 -2.56
CA LEU A 48 -7.14 -18.61 -2.95
C LEU A 48 -5.88 -17.79 -3.25
N MET A 49 -4.88 -17.83 -2.37
CA MET A 49 -3.62 -17.13 -2.56
C MET A 49 -2.90 -17.58 -3.83
N ALA A 50 -2.78 -18.90 -4.05
CA ALA A 50 -2.15 -19.44 -5.25
C ALA A 50 -2.84 -18.99 -6.54
N ARG A 51 -4.16 -19.01 -6.58
CA ARG A 51 -4.95 -18.52 -7.73
C ARG A 51 -4.69 -17.04 -7.99
N CYS A 52 -4.68 -16.24 -6.93
CA CYS A 52 -4.45 -14.80 -7.03
C CYS A 52 -3.04 -14.48 -7.55
N LEU A 53 -2.01 -15.14 -7.04
CA LEU A 53 -0.63 -14.97 -7.53
C LEU A 53 -0.49 -15.37 -9.00
N LEU A 54 -1.14 -16.45 -9.41
CA LEU A 54 -1.16 -16.85 -10.83
C LEU A 54 -1.86 -15.80 -11.71
N GLU A 55 -2.95 -15.19 -11.25
CA GLU A 55 -3.61 -14.11 -12.00
C GLU A 55 -2.69 -12.88 -12.11
N VAL A 56 -2.06 -12.44 -11.00
CA VAL A 56 -1.10 -11.33 -11.03
C VAL A 56 0.04 -11.60 -12.01
N CYS A 57 0.62 -12.81 -12.00
CA CYS A 57 1.69 -13.18 -12.92
C CYS A 57 1.24 -13.15 -14.39
N LYS A 58 0.00 -13.60 -14.68
CA LYS A 58 -0.57 -13.56 -16.03
C LYS A 58 -0.81 -12.12 -16.48
N GLU A 59 -1.44 -11.32 -15.64
CA GLU A 59 -1.70 -9.92 -15.95
C GLU A 59 -0.42 -9.12 -16.14
N TRP A 60 0.58 -9.31 -15.28
CA TRP A 60 1.89 -8.69 -15.41
C TRP A 60 2.57 -9.02 -16.75
N LYS A 61 2.46 -10.27 -17.20
CA LYS A 61 3.04 -10.69 -18.48
C LYS A 61 2.37 -10.04 -19.68
N TYR A 62 1.05 -9.86 -19.65
CA TYR A 62 0.26 -9.46 -20.82
C TYR A 62 -0.22 -8.01 -20.79
N LYS A 63 -0.35 -7.42 -19.62
CA LYS A 63 -0.88 -6.06 -19.41
C LYS A 63 0.17 -5.14 -18.79
N ARG A 64 1.34 -5.00 -19.42
CA ARG A 64 2.33 -3.99 -19.01
C ARG A 64 1.86 -2.53 -19.19
N LYS A 65 0.58 -2.30 -19.37
CA LYS A 65 0.01 -0.96 -19.36
C LYS A 65 -0.42 -0.64 -17.94
N ALA A 66 -0.16 0.59 -17.53
CA ALA A 66 -0.72 1.15 -16.32
C ALA A 66 -2.17 0.71 -16.20
N VAL A 67 -2.54 0.18 -15.06
CA VAL A 67 -3.93 -0.11 -14.75
C VAL A 67 -4.70 1.21 -14.87
N ASP A 68 -5.96 1.16 -15.29
CA ASP A 68 -6.86 2.32 -15.26
C ASP A 68 -7.20 2.68 -13.79
N ALA A 69 -6.16 3.03 -13.01
CA ALA A 69 -6.34 3.65 -11.72
C ALA A 69 -6.74 5.09 -11.96
N ASP A 70 -7.82 5.51 -11.34
CA ASP A 70 -8.23 6.90 -11.44
C ASP A 70 -7.22 7.81 -10.74
N ARG A 71 -6.55 7.32 -9.68
CA ARG A 71 -5.56 8.09 -8.93
C ARG A 71 -4.53 7.19 -8.22
N VAL A 72 -3.24 7.51 -8.35
CA VAL A 72 -2.14 6.84 -7.66
C VAL A 72 -1.67 7.67 -6.48
N ALA A 73 -1.69 7.10 -5.27
CA ALA A 73 -1.40 7.82 -4.04
C ALA A 73 -0.34 7.12 -3.17
N ILE A 74 0.45 7.91 -2.44
CA ILE A 74 1.21 7.41 -1.30
C ILE A 74 0.39 7.60 -0.03
N GLY A 75 0.21 6.54 0.76
CA GLY A 75 -0.51 6.57 2.03
C GLY A 75 0.40 6.93 3.20
N PHE A 76 -0.10 7.75 4.14
CA PHE A 76 0.60 8.12 5.38
C PHE A 76 -0.33 7.91 6.56
N GLY A 77 -0.03 6.92 7.40
CA GLY A 77 -0.81 6.58 8.59
C GLY A 77 -1.27 5.13 8.59
N GLY A 78 -2.21 4.83 9.46
CA GLY A 78 -2.68 3.47 9.69
C GLY A 78 -1.72 2.63 10.52
N THR A 79 -2.16 1.43 10.85
CA THR A 79 -1.33 0.42 11.51
C THR A 79 -0.65 -0.45 10.45
N HIS A 80 -0.13 -1.59 10.84
CA HIS A 80 0.40 -2.60 9.91
C HIS A 80 -0.64 -2.99 8.85
N TYR A 81 -1.87 -3.30 9.27
CA TYR A 81 -3.00 -3.52 8.38
C TYR A 81 -3.72 -2.19 8.12
N CYS A 82 -3.56 -1.63 6.93
CA CYS A 82 -4.02 -0.30 6.59
C CYS A 82 -5.50 -0.28 6.19
N GLN A 83 -6.40 -0.47 7.16
CA GLN A 83 -7.86 -0.59 6.91
C GLN A 83 -8.43 0.60 6.12
N LYS A 84 -8.01 1.84 6.45
CA LYS A 84 -8.47 3.04 5.76
C LYS A 84 -8.07 3.02 4.28
N PHE A 85 -6.81 2.73 3.99
CA PHE A 85 -6.30 2.68 2.62
C PHE A 85 -6.84 1.47 1.86
N THR A 86 -7.03 0.32 2.53
CA THR A 86 -7.74 -0.83 1.94
C THR A 86 -9.13 -0.44 1.47
N LYS A 87 -9.88 0.28 2.31
CA LYS A 87 -11.22 0.75 1.95
C LYS A 87 -11.19 1.73 0.78
N LEU A 88 -10.26 2.69 0.79
CA LEU A 88 -10.12 3.64 -0.31
C LEU A 88 -9.76 2.93 -1.64
N MET A 89 -8.89 1.92 -1.61
CA MET A 89 -8.58 1.11 -2.78
C MET A 89 -9.80 0.38 -3.32
N LEU A 90 -10.64 -0.17 -2.45
CA LEU A 90 -11.82 -0.95 -2.86
C LEU A 90 -12.99 -0.07 -3.31
N ASP A 91 -13.21 1.07 -2.65
CA ASP A 91 -14.42 1.89 -2.83
C ASP A 91 -14.21 3.10 -3.77
N SER A 92 -12.96 3.53 -3.98
CA SER A 92 -12.67 4.82 -4.61
C SER A 92 -11.59 4.76 -5.70
N ASN A 93 -11.23 3.55 -6.15
CA ASN A 93 -10.27 3.31 -7.23
C ASN A 93 -8.90 4.00 -7.06
N PHE A 94 -8.46 4.17 -5.79
CA PHE A 94 -7.09 4.57 -5.49
C PHE A 94 -6.16 3.38 -5.56
N GLU A 95 -4.94 3.59 -6.06
CA GLU A 95 -3.83 2.65 -5.94
C GLU A 95 -2.76 3.17 -5.00
N PHE A 96 -2.16 2.28 -4.23
CA PHE A 96 -1.14 2.61 -3.24
C PHE A 96 0.14 1.81 -3.50
N PRO A 97 1.10 2.34 -4.28
CA PRO A 97 2.40 1.70 -4.46
C PRO A 97 3.24 1.72 -3.17
N TYR A 98 2.95 2.64 -2.25
CA TYR A 98 3.68 2.79 -1.00
C TYR A 98 2.79 3.33 0.12
N ILE A 99 2.93 2.76 1.33
CA ILE A 99 2.22 3.24 2.51
C ILE A 99 3.21 3.32 3.69
N PHE A 100 3.38 4.52 4.23
CA PHE A 100 4.07 4.74 5.50
C PHE A 100 3.09 4.52 6.66
N SER A 101 3.25 3.44 7.42
CA SER A 101 2.43 3.23 8.63
C SER A 101 2.69 4.30 9.67
N LYS A 102 1.81 4.43 10.66
CA LYS A 102 2.03 5.35 11.79
C LYS A 102 3.37 5.13 12.51
N TYR A 103 3.91 3.93 12.45
CA TYR A 103 5.21 3.59 13.05
C TYR A 103 6.39 4.06 12.19
N GLY A 104 6.21 4.17 10.88
CA GLY A 104 7.20 4.67 9.93
C GLY A 104 7.15 6.18 9.68
N LEU A 105 6.14 6.89 10.22
CA LEU A 105 6.01 8.33 10.02
C LEU A 105 7.22 9.16 10.50
N PRO A 106 7.94 8.81 11.58
CA PRO A 106 9.17 9.52 11.95
C PRO A 106 10.24 9.53 10.86
N GLU A 107 10.24 8.54 9.99
CA GLU A 107 11.18 8.39 8.87
C GLU A 107 10.63 8.99 7.54
N ALA A 108 9.39 9.48 7.53
CA ALA A 108 8.75 10.07 6.37
C ALA A 108 9.23 11.52 6.15
N ASN A 109 10.47 11.66 5.71
CA ASN A 109 11.09 12.93 5.33
C ASN A 109 11.14 13.09 3.80
N SER A 110 11.58 14.25 3.31
CA SER A 110 11.63 14.55 1.88
C SER A 110 12.45 13.53 1.07
N LEU A 111 13.53 12.98 1.64
CA LEU A 111 14.36 11.98 0.98
C LEU A 111 13.62 10.65 0.78
N THR A 112 13.02 10.13 1.86
CA THR A 112 12.29 8.85 1.81
C THR A 112 11.01 8.94 0.98
N ILE A 113 10.31 10.09 1.04
CA ILE A 113 9.13 10.35 0.20
C ILE A 113 9.52 10.42 -1.28
N ARG A 114 10.60 11.14 -1.62
CA ARG A 114 11.12 11.19 -2.99
C ARG A 114 11.49 9.80 -3.50
N GLN A 115 12.15 8.99 -2.68
CA GLN A 115 12.49 7.61 -3.02
C GLN A 115 11.22 6.76 -3.27
N ALA A 116 10.19 6.91 -2.47
CA ALA A 116 8.92 6.20 -2.68
C ALA A 116 8.25 6.62 -3.99
N ILE A 117 8.26 7.92 -4.34
CA ILE A 117 7.75 8.42 -5.62
C ILE A 117 8.55 7.84 -6.79
N GLU A 118 9.88 7.95 -6.75
CA GLU A 118 10.76 7.52 -7.85
C GLU A 118 10.76 6.01 -8.09
N LYS A 119 10.47 5.22 -7.06
CA LYS A 119 10.39 3.75 -7.14
C LYS A 119 8.99 3.23 -7.43
N SER A 120 7.99 4.07 -7.43
CA SER A 120 6.65 3.70 -7.87
C SER A 120 6.65 3.47 -9.38
N LEU A 121 5.93 2.44 -9.82
CA LEU A 121 5.85 2.10 -11.23
C LEU A 121 5.00 3.13 -11.99
N GLU A 122 3.89 3.51 -11.39
CA GLU A 122 2.97 4.52 -11.89
C GLU A 122 3.30 5.89 -11.30
N PRO A 123 3.02 6.99 -12.03
CA PRO A 123 3.22 8.34 -11.52
C PRO A 123 2.35 8.58 -10.28
N VAL A 124 2.98 8.93 -9.17
CA VAL A 124 2.28 9.30 -7.93
C VAL A 124 1.72 10.71 -8.07
N GLU A 125 0.40 10.85 -7.87
CA GLU A 125 -0.32 12.11 -8.05
C GLU A 125 -0.54 12.87 -6.73
N ILE A 126 -0.68 12.11 -5.61
CA ILE A 126 -1.12 12.69 -4.35
C ILE A 126 -0.63 11.89 -3.13
N ALA A 127 -0.52 12.57 -2.00
CA ALA A 127 -0.37 11.95 -0.69
C ALA A 127 -1.71 11.91 0.04
N LEU A 128 -2.10 10.76 0.58
CA LEU A 128 -3.26 10.62 1.44
C LEU A 128 -2.84 10.44 2.89
N ILE A 129 -3.27 11.35 3.76
CA ILE A 129 -2.86 11.40 5.17
C ILE A 129 -4.03 10.99 6.06
N GLU A 130 -3.90 9.88 6.77
CA GLU A 130 -4.85 9.49 7.80
C GLU A 130 -4.64 10.32 9.05
N LYS A 131 -5.47 11.37 9.23
CA LYS A 131 -5.32 12.37 10.30
C LYS A 131 -5.23 11.78 11.70
N LYS A 132 -5.97 10.70 11.97
CA LYS A 132 -6.04 10.05 13.29
C LYS A 132 -4.77 9.27 13.66
N SER A 133 -3.90 9.01 12.70
CA SER A 133 -2.70 8.18 12.88
C SER A 133 -1.50 8.94 13.44
N MET A 134 -1.60 10.25 13.60
CA MET A 134 -0.46 11.09 14.02
C MET A 134 -0.88 12.30 14.83
N ASN A 135 0.03 12.80 15.66
CA ASN A 135 -0.14 14.08 16.37
C ASN A 135 0.10 15.28 15.44
N ALA A 136 -0.18 16.48 15.94
CA ALA A 136 -0.05 17.72 15.18
C ALA A 136 1.39 17.97 14.70
N GLN A 137 2.37 17.77 15.57
CA GLN A 137 3.79 17.99 15.26
C GLN A 137 4.26 17.08 14.10
N THR A 138 4.00 15.78 14.20
CA THR A 138 4.34 14.80 13.13
C THR A 138 3.66 15.16 11.82
N ARG A 139 2.39 15.59 11.88
CA ARG A 139 1.65 16.00 10.70
C ARG A 139 2.26 17.24 10.04
N ASP A 140 2.62 18.24 10.83
CA ASP A 140 3.18 19.48 10.29
C ASP A 140 4.57 19.25 9.66
N GLN A 141 5.38 18.36 10.24
CA GLN A 141 6.65 17.90 9.68
C GLN A 141 6.44 17.16 8.35
N LEU A 142 5.47 16.23 8.31
CA LEU A 142 5.13 15.50 7.09
C LEU A 142 4.67 16.45 5.98
N ILE A 143 3.78 17.41 6.30
CA ILE A 143 3.31 18.41 5.34
C ILE A 143 4.47 19.26 4.80
N ALA A 144 5.41 19.65 5.66
CA ALA A 144 6.60 20.37 5.22
C ALA A 144 7.43 19.54 4.22
N SER A 145 7.65 18.25 4.52
CA SER A 145 8.36 17.34 3.63
C SER A 145 7.64 17.12 2.29
N LEU A 146 6.30 16.99 2.31
CA LEU A 146 5.48 16.87 1.08
C LEU A 146 5.58 18.12 0.20
N LYS A 147 5.54 19.31 0.80
CA LYS A 147 5.73 20.57 0.08
C LYS A 147 7.13 20.68 -0.55
N GLU A 148 8.16 20.22 0.16
CA GLU A 148 9.55 20.21 -0.35
C GLU A 148 9.71 19.32 -1.58
N VAL A 149 9.00 18.19 -1.64
CA VAL A 149 9.03 17.29 -2.81
C VAL A 149 8.02 17.68 -3.89
N GLY A 150 7.16 18.67 -3.64
CA GLY A 150 6.15 19.14 -4.60
C GLY A 150 4.94 18.22 -4.74
N LEU A 151 4.66 17.35 -3.77
CA LEU A 151 3.53 16.44 -3.80
C LEU A 151 2.32 17.05 -3.06
N ASN A 152 1.19 17.16 -3.76
CA ASN A 152 -0.08 17.57 -3.16
C ASN A 152 -0.56 16.52 -2.13
N TYR A 153 -1.41 16.93 -1.20
CA TYR A 153 -1.94 16.03 -0.18
C TYR A 153 -3.40 16.30 0.15
N GLU A 154 -4.08 15.24 0.61
CA GLU A 154 -5.44 15.28 1.16
C GLU A 154 -5.46 14.57 2.52
N MET A 155 -6.35 15.05 3.41
CA MET A 155 -6.63 14.39 4.70
C MET A 155 -7.81 13.44 4.55
N VAL A 156 -7.67 12.21 5.05
CA VAL A 156 -8.66 11.15 4.95
C VAL A 156 -9.04 10.55 6.31
#